data_53d171b987694ae6a3da9bbd7229eaf3
#
_entry.id   53d171b987694ae6a3da9bbd7229eaf3
#
_cell.length_a   1.000
_cell.length_b   1.000
_cell.length_c   1.000
_cell.angle_alpha   90.00
_cell.angle_beta   90.00
_cell.angle_gamma   90.00
#
_symmetry.space_group_name_H-M   'P 1'
#
loop_
_entity.id
_entity.type
_entity.pdbx_description
1 polymer ?
#
loop_
_entity_poly.entity_id
_entity_poly.type
_entity_poly.pdbx_seq_one_letter_code
_entity_poly.pdbx_strand_id
1 'polypeptide(L)'
;MTLISGKAYWASITAPNTTFEPCWTIDVTLDEENYEKVIADGVPVKNKSDDRGNFVTIKRKVDGKNGPNLAPELVDAQRQPMFNTLIGNGSDVNVLYRPYDWTHKQKSGRSADLQKVQVVNLIAYESDDSEDFEVLESGYTSDDDIPFAS
;
A
#
# COMPACT_ATOMS: atom_id res chain seq x y z
N MET A 1 -16.52 4.46 -7.10
CA MET A 1 -15.15 4.37 -6.61
C MET A 1 -14.64 5.74 -6.22
N THR A 2 -13.72 5.79 -5.27
CA THR A 2 -13.21 7.06 -4.73
C THR A 2 -11.71 7.13 -4.92
N LEU A 3 -11.24 8.27 -5.37
CA LEU A 3 -9.81 8.54 -5.57
C LEU A 3 -9.32 9.49 -4.48
N ILE A 4 -8.29 9.06 -3.75
CA ILE A 4 -7.66 9.89 -2.72
C ILE A 4 -6.17 10.00 -2.97
N SER A 5 -5.57 11.02 -2.38
CA SER A 5 -4.14 11.26 -2.48
C SER A 5 -3.56 11.48 -1.10
N GLY A 6 -2.35 11.02 -0.88
CA GLY A 6 -1.67 11.21 0.39
C GLY A 6 -0.34 10.49 0.41
N LYS A 7 0.22 10.34 1.61
CA LYS A 7 1.47 9.60 1.78
C LYS A 7 1.18 8.18 2.18
N ALA A 8 1.90 7.25 1.57
CA ALA A 8 1.73 5.82 1.81
C ALA A 8 2.55 5.38 3.02
N TYR A 9 1.95 4.50 3.82
CA TYR A 9 2.66 3.86 4.93
C TYR A 9 2.30 2.38 4.94
N TRP A 10 3.26 1.56 5.30
CA TRP A 10 3.08 0.11 5.49
C TRP A 10 2.43 -0.56 4.29
N ALA A 11 2.83 -0.16 3.08
CA ALA A 11 2.25 -0.68 1.85
C ALA A 11 2.72 -2.11 1.59
N SER A 12 1.77 -2.99 1.29
CA SER A 12 2.02 -4.38 0.88
C SER A 12 1.23 -4.61 -0.41
N ILE A 13 1.77 -4.10 -1.52
CA ILE A 13 1.08 -4.11 -2.81
C ILE A 13 1.69 -5.11 -3.78
N THR A 14 3.02 -5.14 -3.87
CA THR A 14 3.69 -6.08 -4.77
C THR A 14 3.70 -7.49 -4.22
N ALA A 15 3.59 -7.61 -2.89
CA ALA A 15 3.43 -8.91 -2.22
C ALA A 15 2.43 -8.71 -1.09
N PRO A 16 1.49 -9.63 -0.90
CA PRO A 16 0.49 -9.49 0.14
C PRO A 16 1.09 -9.66 1.53
N ASN A 17 0.45 -9.00 2.50
CA ASN A 17 0.76 -9.19 3.91
C ASN A 17 0.13 -10.52 4.34
N THR A 18 0.94 -11.43 4.84
CA THR A 18 0.49 -12.78 5.20
C THR A 18 0.48 -13.04 6.70
N THR A 19 0.61 -11.99 7.52
CA THR A 19 0.63 -12.14 8.98
C THR A 19 -0.65 -12.79 9.50
N PHE A 20 -1.76 -12.43 8.94
CA PHE A 20 -3.05 -13.03 9.24
C PHE A 20 -3.64 -13.59 7.95
N GLU A 21 -4.87 -13.24 7.63
CA GLU A 21 -5.43 -13.60 6.35
C GLU A 21 -4.69 -12.82 5.25
N PRO A 22 -4.19 -13.48 4.19
CA PRO A 22 -3.42 -12.77 3.17
C PRO A 22 -4.21 -11.63 2.53
N CYS A 23 -3.60 -10.44 2.48
CA CYS A 23 -4.25 -9.28 1.86
C CYS A 23 -3.20 -8.29 1.38
N TRP A 24 -3.56 -7.56 0.31
CA TRP A 24 -2.82 -6.38 -0.12
C TRP A 24 -3.35 -5.21 0.69
N THR A 25 -2.47 -4.36 1.19
CA THR A 25 -2.89 -3.29 2.10
C THR A 25 -1.99 -2.07 1.95
N ILE A 26 -2.56 -0.90 2.27
CA ILE A 26 -1.83 0.35 2.29
C ILE A 26 -2.53 1.30 3.25
N ASP A 27 -1.75 2.02 4.05
CA ASP A 27 -2.26 3.13 4.85
C ASP A 27 -1.96 4.42 4.09
N VAL A 28 -2.94 5.30 3.96
CA VAL A 28 -2.80 6.57 3.24
C VAL A 28 -3.18 7.71 4.17
N THR A 29 -2.28 8.68 4.30
CA THR A 29 -2.57 9.87 5.11
C THR A 29 -3.58 10.74 4.39
N LEU A 30 -4.33 11.51 5.17
CA LEU A 30 -5.45 12.30 4.63
C LEU A 30 -5.27 13.77 5.01
N ASP A 31 -5.23 14.65 4.00
CA ASP A 31 -5.41 16.06 4.23
C ASP A 31 -6.91 16.34 4.39
N GLU A 32 -7.28 17.60 4.55
CA GLU A 32 -8.68 17.95 4.81
C GLU A 32 -9.60 17.50 3.69
N GLU A 33 -9.21 17.74 2.44
CA GLU A 33 -10.04 17.39 1.28
C GLU A 33 -10.24 15.87 1.19
N ASN A 34 -9.17 15.11 1.33
CA ASN A 34 -9.24 13.65 1.22
C ASN A 34 -9.92 13.04 2.44
N TYR A 35 -9.74 13.64 3.61
CA TYR A 35 -10.45 13.23 4.82
C TYR A 35 -11.96 13.29 4.60
N GLU A 36 -12.45 14.39 4.02
CA GLU A 36 -13.88 14.54 3.77
C GLU A 36 -14.42 13.51 2.76
N LYS A 37 -13.61 13.17 1.77
CA LYS A 37 -14.00 12.12 0.81
C LYS A 37 -14.22 10.77 1.50
N VAL A 38 -13.30 10.40 2.37
CA VAL A 38 -13.36 9.11 3.07
C VAL A 38 -14.53 9.10 4.04
N ILE A 39 -14.76 10.18 4.77
CA ILE A 39 -15.88 10.29 5.70
C ILE A 39 -17.20 10.21 4.94
N ALA A 40 -17.30 10.86 3.78
CA ALA A 40 -18.51 10.82 2.97
C ALA A 40 -18.84 9.39 2.52
N ASP A 41 -17.82 8.57 2.31
CA ASP A 41 -18.01 7.16 1.94
C ASP A 41 -18.34 6.28 3.14
N GLY A 42 -18.26 6.83 4.34
CA GLY A 42 -18.53 6.08 5.57
C GLY A 42 -17.40 5.14 5.98
N VAL A 43 -16.22 5.27 5.38
CA VAL A 43 -15.07 4.44 5.71
C VAL A 43 -14.38 4.99 6.96
N PRO A 44 -14.02 4.13 7.93
CA PRO A 44 -13.39 4.60 9.17
C PRO A 44 -12.03 5.24 8.92
N VAL A 45 -11.80 6.37 9.58
CA VAL A 45 -10.51 7.06 9.57
C VAL A 45 -9.83 6.79 10.91
N LYS A 46 -8.53 6.55 10.87
CA LYS A 46 -7.73 6.24 12.04
C LYS A 46 -6.78 7.37 12.37
N ASN A 47 -6.44 7.51 13.63
CA ASN A 47 -5.39 8.42 14.08
C ASN A 47 -4.73 7.77 15.30
N LYS A 48 -3.44 7.48 15.18
CA LYS A 48 -2.71 6.82 16.25
C LYS A 48 -1.74 7.76 16.96
N SER A 49 -1.96 9.06 16.79
CA SER A 49 -1.16 10.11 17.44
C SER A 49 0.32 10.01 17.08
N ASP A 50 0.60 9.66 15.82
CA ASP A 50 1.96 9.63 15.27
C ASP A 50 2.05 10.62 14.13
N ASP A 51 3.20 10.61 13.41
CA ASP A 51 3.46 11.57 12.35
C ASP A 51 2.49 11.46 11.18
N ARG A 52 1.77 10.36 11.07
CA ARG A 52 0.81 10.17 9.97
C ARG A 52 -0.44 11.02 10.11
N GLY A 53 -0.78 11.42 11.33
CA GLY A 53 -2.04 12.13 11.57
C GLY A 53 -3.23 11.25 11.23
N ASN A 54 -4.23 11.81 10.56
CA ASN A 54 -5.38 11.03 10.10
C ASN A 54 -4.98 10.19 8.90
N PHE A 55 -5.36 8.91 8.93
CA PHE A 55 -5.09 8.02 7.79
C PHE A 55 -6.20 6.98 7.66
N VAL A 56 -6.28 6.38 6.47
CA VAL A 56 -7.22 5.31 6.19
C VAL A 56 -6.43 4.07 5.77
N THR A 57 -6.88 2.91 6.24
CA THR A 57 -6.32 1.63 5.82
C THR A 57 -7.20 1.06 4.72
N ILE A 58 -6.61 0.83 3.56
CA ILE A 58 -7.30 0.31 2.39
C ILE A 58 -6.69 -1.05 2.09
N LYS A 59 -7.53 -2.08 1.95
CA LYS A 59 -7.01 -3.42 1.73
C LYS A 59 -7.88 -4.24 0.80
N ARG A 60 -7.30 -5.30 0.24
CA ARG A 60 -7.99 -6.24 -0.62
C ARG A 60 -7.51 -7.63 -0.26
N LYS A 61 -8.44 -8.53 0.00
CA LYS A 61 -8.09 -9.91 0.33
C LYS A 61 -7.57 -10.63 -0.91
N VAL A 62 -6.57 -11.48 -0.72
CA VAL A 62 -6.07 -12.33 -1.80
C VAL A 62 -7.15 -13.35 -2.16
N ASP A 63 -7.76 -13.96 -1.14
CA ASP A 63 -8.84 -14.92 -1.34
C ASP A 63 -10.17 -14.25 -1.04
N GLY A 64 -10.93 -13.99 -2.08
CA GLY A 64 -12.22 -13.35 -1.96
C GLY A 64 -13.33 -14.34 -1.67
N LYS A 65 -14.53 -13.82 -1.44
CA LYS A 65 -15.70 -14.61 -1.12
C LYS A 65 -16.06 -15.60 -2.23
N ASN A 66 -15.85 -15.19 -3.48
CA ASN A 66 -16.22 -15.98 -4.66
C ASN A 66 -14.99 -16.54 -5.38
N GLY A 67 -13.85 -16.61 -4.71
CA GLY A 67 -12.61 -17.12 -5.27
C GLY A 67 -11.49 -16.12 -5.17
N PRO A 68 -10.32 -16.40 -5.78
CA PRO A 68 -9.18 -15.50 -5.71
C PRO A 68 -9.48 -14.15 -6.34
N ASN A 69 -9.03 -13.07 -5.69
CA ASN A 69 -9.11 -11.73 -6.24
C ASN A 69 -7.88 -11.43 -7.08
N LEU A 70 -8.04 -10.54 -8.04
CA LEU A 70 -6.90 -10.00 -8.78
C LEU A 70 -6.16 -9.01 -7.88
N ALA A 71 -4.83 -8.97 -8.03
CA ALA A 71 -4.03 -7.99 -7.30
C ALA A 71 -4.40 -6.57 -7.70
N PRO A 72 -4.27 -5.60 -6.77
CA PRO A 72 -4.47 -4.19 -7.15
C PRO A 72 -3.46 -3.78 -8.21
N GLU A 73 -3.88 -2.92 -9.12
CA GLU A 73 -2.94 -2.38 -10.10
C GLU A 73 -1.99 -1.41 -9.43
N LEU A 74 -0.71 -1.51 -9.78
CA LEU A 74 0.31 -0.59 -9.32
C LEU A 74 0.98 0.05 -10.52
N VAL A 75 0.91 1.37 -10.61
CA VAL A 75 1.46 2.11 -11.73
C VAL A 75 2.30 3.28 -11.23
N ASP A 76 3.18 3.78 -12.09
CA ASP A 76 3.99 4.96 -11.79
C ASP A 76 3.24 6.26 -12.19
N ALA A 77 3.92 7.39 -12.07
CA ALA A 77 3.31 8.69 -12.37
C ALA A 77 2.87 8.81 -13.83
N GLN A 78 3.48 8.07 -14.73
CA GLN A 78 3.11 8.05 -16.15
C GLN A 78 2.13 6.94 -16.48
N ARG A 79 1.57 6.28 -15.46
CA ARG A 79 0.62 5.19 -15.58
C ARG A 79 1.20 3.92 -16.20
N GLN A 80 2.53 3.73 -16.07
CA GLN A 80 3.19 2.50 -16.52
C GLN A 80 3.18 1.48 -15.39
N PRO A 81 2.93 0.21 -15.69
CA PRO A 81 2.91 -0.82 -14.64
C PRO A 81 4.23 -0.90 -13.90
N MET A 82 4.15 -1.10 -12.59
CA MET A 82 5.32 -1.28 -11.74
C MET A 82 5.33 -2.71 -11.22
N PHE A 83 6.51 -3.32 -11.19
CA PHE A 83 6.69 -4.69 -10.73
C PHE A 83 7.84 -4.75 -9.73
N ASN A 84 7.69 -5.60 -8.71
CA ASN A 84 8.74 -5.87 -7.73
C ASN A 84 9.30 -4.62 -7.07
N THR A 85 8.49 -3.58 -6.97
CA THR A 85 8.89 -2.32 -6.34
C THR A 85 8.24 -2.20 -4.98
N LEU A 86 9.06 -2.04 -3.94
CA LEU A 86 8.56 -1.83 -2.60
C LEU A 86 8.35 -0.34 -2.38
N ILE A 87 7.19 0.01 -1.83
CA ILE A 87 6.82 1.40 -1.59
C ILE A 87 7.22 1.75 -0.16
N GLY A 88 8.21 2.65 -0.03
CA GLY A 88 8.67 3.08 1.28
C GLY A 88 7.68 4.05 1.94
N ASN A 89 7.73 4.09 3.26
CA ASN A 89 6.88 5.00 4.03
C ASN A 89 7.15 6.45 3.66
N GLY A 90 6.07 7.20 3.46
CA GLY A 90 6.16 8.60 3.06
C GLY A 90 6.11 8.84 1.56
N SER A 91 6.03 7.79 0.75
CA SER A 91 5.86 7.94 -0.70
C SER A 91 4.53 8.63 -1.01
N ASP A 92 4.54 9.54 -1.98
CA ASP A 92 3.29 10.19 -2.40
C ASP A 92 2.55 9.31 -3.38
N VAL A 93 1.28 9.04 -3.10
CA VAL A 93 0.47 8.12 -3.90
C VAL A 93 -0.91 8.68 -4.16
N ASN A 94 -1.52 8.22 -5.25
CA ASN A 94 -2.94 8.34 -5.50
C ASN A 94 -3.52 6.93 -5.38
N VAL A 95 -4.62 6.79 -4.66
CA VAL A 95 -5.23 5.48 -4.42
C VAL A 95 -6.68 5.50 -4.81
N LEU A 96 -7.07 4.52 -5.63
CA LEU A 96 -8.46 4.31 -6.00
C LEU A 96 -9.00 3.13 -5.19
N TYR A 97 -10.11 3.34 -4.50
CA TYR A 97 -10.74 2.28 -3.75
C TYR A 97 -12.24 2.25 -4.01
N ARG A 98 -12.85 1.11 -3.72
CA ARG A 98 -14.29 0.94 -3.81
C ARG A 98 -14.85 0.74 -2.40
N PRO A 99 -15.69 1.66 -1.90
CA PRO A 99 -16.31 1.43 -0.59
C PRO A 99 -17.31 0.29 -0.68
N TYR A 100 -17.39 -0.50 0.38
CA TYR A 100 -18.34 -1.60 0.44
C TYR A 100 -18.79 -1.85 1.87
N ASP A 101 -19.99 -2.41 2.01
CA ASP A 101 -20.54 -2.79 3.30
C ASP A 101 -20.14 -4.24 3.61
N TRP A 102 -19.81 -4.49 4.86
CA TRP A 102 -19.51 -5.84 5.30
C TRP A 102 -20.35 -6.19 6.53
N THR A 103 -20.61 -7.48 6.67
CA THR A 103 -21.33 -8.03 7.83
C THR A 103 -20.61 -9.29 8.26
N HIS A 104 -20.35 -9.42 9.55
CA HIS A 104 -19.75 -10.62 10.12
C HIS A 104 -20.38 -10.87 11.47
N LYS A 105 -21.09 -12.00 11.58
CA LYS A 105 -21.88 -12.34 12.77
C LYS A 105 -22.89 -11.21 13.05
N GLN A 106 -22.80 -10.56 14.21
CA GLN A 106 -23.74 -9.51 14.56
C GLN A 106 -23.16 -8.11 14.34
N LYS A 107 -22.00 -8.05 13.69
CA LYS A 107 -21.32 -6.78 13.44
C LYS A 107 -21.41 -6.44 11.96
N SER A 108 -21.44 -5.15 11.69
CA SER A 108 -21.42 -4.65 10.32
C SER A 108 -20.62 -3.37 10.29
N GLY A 109 -20.16 -3.02 9.11
CA GLY A 109 -19.40 -1.79 8.92
C GLY A 109 -19.16 -1.53 7.45
N ARG A 110 -18.36 -0.52 7.18
CA ARG A 110 -18.02 -0.14 5.82
C ARG A 110 -16.52 -0.08 5.70
N SER A 111 -16.00 -0.55 4.59
CA SER A 111 -14.56 -0.63 4.33
C SER A 111 -14.23 -0.19 2.91
N ALA A 112 -12.94 -0.10 2.63
CA ALA A 112 -12.45 0.29 1.32
C ALA A 112 -11.72 -0.89 0.69
N ASP A 113 -12.14 -1.28 -0.52
CA ASP A 113 -11.51 -2.34 -1.29
C ASP A 113 -10.48 -1.72 -2.24
N LEU A 114 -9.23 -2.09 -2.08
CA LEU A 114 -8.12 -1.52 -2.83
C LEU A 114 -8.18 -1.93 -4.30
N GLN A 115 -8.25 -0.96 -5.17
CA GLN A 115 -8.37 -1.22 -6.61
C GLN A 115 -7.09 -0.90 -7.35
N LYS A 116 -6.47 0.26 -7.06
CA LYS A 116 -5.35 0.75 -7.85
C LYS A 116 -4.51 1.73 -7.05
N VAL A 117 -3.21 1.69 -7.24
CA VAL A 117 -2.27 2.63 -6.63
C VAL A 117 -1.41 3.23 -7.72
N GLN A 118 -1.31 4.57 -7.73
CA GLN A 118 -0.38 5.30 -8.58
C GLN A 118 0.66 5.95 -7.69
N VAL A 119 1.92 5.61 -7.91
CA VAL A 119 3.03 6.21 -7.15
C VAL A 119 3.47 7.48 -7.85
N VAL A 120 3.31 8.60 -7.17
CA VAL A 120 3.68 9.91 -7.71
C VAL A 120 5.14 10.20 -7.40
N ASN A 121 5.54 10.04 -6.14
CA ASN A 121 6.92 10.18 -5.72
C ASN A 121 7.28 8.99 -4.86
N LEU A 122 8.22 8.20 -5.33
CA LEU A 122 8.61 6.98 -4.64
C LEU A 122 9.73 7.24 -3.65
N ILE A 123 9.52 6.80 -2.41
CA ILE A 123 10.59 6.70 -1.43
C ILE A 123 10.92 5.21 -1.36
N ALA A 124 12.18 4.87 -1.61
CA ALA A 124 12.60 3.48 -1.61
C ALA A 124 12.45 2.88 -0.21
N TYR A 125 11.94 1.66 -0.16
CA TYR A 125 11.84 0.94 1.10
C TYR A 125 13.26 0.58 1.57
N GLU A 126 13.55 0.90 2.84
CA GLU A 126 14.81 0.53 3.45
C GLU A 126 14.54 -0.41 4.60
N SER A 127 15.25 -1.54 4.60
CA SER A 127 15.17 -2.46 5.73
C SER A 127 16.19 -2.07 6.78
N ASP A 128 15.98 -2.54 8.01
CA ASP A 128 16.94 -2.29 9.09
C ASP A 128 18.31 -2.83 8.76
N ASP A 129 18.37 -3.90 7.97
CA ASP A 129 19.63 -4.52 7.59
C ASP A 129 20.52 -3.59 6.80
N SER A 130 19.94 -2.72 5.99
CA SER A 130 20.73 -1.81 5.16
C SER A 130 21.43 -0.74 5.99
N GLU A 131 20.98 -0.50 7.22
CA GLU A 131 21.61 0.48 8.09
C GLU A 131 22.81 -0.10 8.85
N ASP A 132 22.85 -1.42 8.99
CA ASP A 132 23.88 -2.10 9.77
C ASP A 132 25.13 -2.39 8.96
N PHE A 133 25.07 -2.26 7.66
CA PHE A 133 26.16 -2.64 6.78
C PHE A 133 26.61 -1.48 5.92
N GLU A 134 27.90 -1.39 5.72
CA GLU A 134 28.46 -0.41 4.81
C GLU A 134 28.25 -0.86 3.37
N VAL A 135 28.10 0.12 2.47
CA VAL A 135 28.08 -0.17 1.06
C VAL A 135 29.51 -0.45 0.60
N LEU A 136 29.71 -1.61 0.00
CA LEU A 136 31.01 -2.03 -0.48
C LEU A 136 31.03 -1.92 -2.01
N GLU A 137 31.92 -1.09 -2.52
CA GLU A 137 31.96 -0.84 -3.97
C GLU A 137 32.42 -2.04 -4.77
N SER A 138 33.20 -2.89 -4.17
CA SER A 138 33.74 -4.08 -4.86
C SER A 138 33.08 -5.38 -4.40
N GLY A 139 32.00 -5.31 -3.62
CA GLY A 139 31.34 -6.49 -3.12
C GLY A 139 30.26 -7.00 -4.05
N TYR A 140 29.68 -8.11 -3.66
CA TYR A 140 28.55 -8.67 -4.40
C TYR A 140 27.35 -7.72 -4.37
N THR A 141 26.70 -7.57 -5.51
CA THR A 141 25.42 -6.86 -5.57
C THR A 141 24.40 -7.75 -6.27
N SER A 142 23.18 -7.72 -5.75
CA SER A 142 22.12 -8.55 -6.30
C SER A 142 21.70 -8.10 -7.70
N ASP A 143 22.04 -6.88 -8.07
CA ASP A 143 21.69 -6.36 -9.39
C ASP A 143 22.58 -6.90 -10.50
N ASP A 144 23.76 -7.34 -10.14
CA ASP A 144 24.72 -7.80 -11.14
C ASP A 144 24.44 -9.17 -11.67
N ASP A 145 23.88 -9.93 -10.95
CA ASP A 145 23.51 -11.22 -11.32
C ASP A 145 24.37 -11.94 -12.15
N ILE A 146 24.74 -11.71 -12.27
CA ILE A 146 25.33 -12.08 -12.99
C ILE A 146 26.30 -12.53 -13.03
N PRO A 147 26.66 -12.84 -13.08
CA PRO A 147 27.31 -13.38 -13.02
C PRO A 147 27.92 -13.93 -12.51
N PHE A 148 27.79 -13.87 -12.26
CA PHE A 148 28.39 -14.19 -11.69
C PHE A 148 28.66 -14.88 -11.49
N ALA A 149 28.56 -14.73 -11.68
CA ALA A 149 28.87 -15.08 -11.37
C ALA A 149 29.20 -15.45 -10.79
N SER A 150 28.93 -15.51 -10.68
CA SER A 150 29.36 -15.80 -9.97
C SER A 150 29.71 -16.33 -9.73
#